data_fd8bf1eb17d801f8ad3b15657b5835ad
#
_entry.id   fd8bf1eb17d801f8ad3b15657b5835ad
#
_cell.length_a   1.000
_cell.length_b   1.000
_cell.length_c   1.000
_cell.angle_alpha   90.00
_cell.angle_beta   90.00
_cell.angle_gamma   90.00
#
_symmetry.space_group_name_H-M   'P 1'
#
loop_
_entity.id
_entity.type
_entity.pdbx_description
1 polymer ?
#
loop_
_entity_poly.entity_id
_entity_poly.type
_entity_poly.pdbx_seq_one_letter_code
_entity_poly.pdbx_strand_id
1 'polypeptide(L)'
;MKNDQFFFVILNMIGRIFIKPSPRGEGGRRPDEVSTVFPHRLLQIIFSLLLCLSLILPSALAAKNADPDRADIRVSLRRLNLTDAIWMTLEGRYLARCAEGAELLLPAGANVTVFLRNGKLILFPGGISLSAGKKLTLLRQQEGDAAPGIRFNLQQGFYPGDLSLSVKDDSIQAVLTLPLETYLQGVVPYEMSDSFPLEALKAQAVCARTYALSKMNPDADYDVVDTTNDQVFKGLNPEYKNTALAVTGTEGLVLTYKNKLITAWYGASNGGQTELPQHVWGGDDIPACFDMTDDPWDAENPDSLVRKAVLKKDGSNLSPAFLRLLREALKSEPEMGDFDLEDDTPFRVDLIRSMQVTTPRYKEPSRLMTRLEVSFSCSAALKPGLTRPQEDGDELDIRDLMGEEPTPAPTGTPEPAAGESVPVFAGSFDVTLELFPGVLNALALSISGANNEIVTITEDDSAFTLTSARYGHGVGLSQRGAEYQAKKDNRSFEEILSFYYPGAKLKQYSGESAPLPTPDPALAVTPGPAPTATPRPTLMPVTEDLPEGAWLAEVENIDDDSSLNLRAEPSPAAEILMRLFRHQKLIVLENAEVDGWVKVKTDATEGYVMLSFLQRIK
;
A
#
# COMPACT_ATOMS: atom_id res chain seq x y z
N MET A 1 -5.25 -4.77 -38.37
CA MET A 1 -6.18 -5.25 -39.41
C MET A 1 -7.47 -5.92 -38.89
N LYS A 2 -7.74 -6.01 -37.58
CA LYS A 2 -9.00 -6.55 -37.04
C LYS A 2 -9.95 -5.46 -36.49
N ASN A 3 -9.48 -4.24 -36.26
CA ASN A 3 -10.30 -3.14 -35.73
C ASN A 3 -11.11 -2.41 -36.81
N ASP A 4 -10.69 -2.47 -38.07
CA ASP A 4 -11.43 -1.78 -39.16
C ASP A 4 -12.70 -2.52 -39.57
N GLN A 5 -12.76 -3.85 -39.35
CA GLN A 5 -13.99 -4.61 -39.62
C GLN A 5 -15.07 -4.39 -38.55
N PHE A 6 -14.71 -4.11 -37.33
CA PHE A 6 -15.69 -3.86 -36.25
C PHE A 6 -16.34 -2.48 -36.40
N PHE A 7 -15.57 -1.48 -36.82
CA PHE A 7 -16.08 -0.14 -37.08
C PHE A 7 -17.04 -0.12 -38.30
N PHE A 8 -16.77 -0.93 -39.33
CA PHE A 8 -17.62 -1.07 -40.51
C PHE A 8 -18.96 -1.79 -40.22
N VAL A 9 -18.96 -2.74 -39.26
CA VAL A 9 -20.17 -3.44 -38.80
C VAL A 9 -21.09 -2.51 -38.01
N ILE A 10 -20.55 -1.67 -37.14
CA ILE A 10 -21.33 -0.70 -36.36
C ILE A 10 -21.92 0.40 -37.25
N LEU A 11 -21.15 0.93 -38.22
CA LEU A 11 -21.67 1.92 -39.18
C LEU A 11 -22.76 1.33 -40.09
N ASN A 12 -22.67 0.05 -40.47
CA ASN A 12 -23.70 -0.63 -41.25
C ASN A 12 -24.96 -0.97 -40.43
N MET A 13 -24.82 -1.20 -39.12
CA MET A 13 -26.00 -1.37 -38.23
C MET A 13 -26.73 -0.05 -37.99
N ILE A 14 -26.04 1.06 -37.86
CA ILE A 14 -26.63 2.40 -37.70
C ILE A 14 -27.30 2.84 -39.00
N GLY A 15 -26.73 2.55 -40.17
CA GLY A 15 -27.33 2.85 -41.47
C GLY A 15 -28.58 2.05 -41.78
N ARG A 16 -28.78 0.86 -41.21
CA ARG A 16 -29.98 0.03 -41.41
C ARG A 16 -31.18 0.42 -40.55
N ILE A 17 -31.01 1.23 -39.53
CA ILE A 17 -32.07 1.72 -38.63
C ILE A 17 -32.81 2.93 -39.24
N PHE A 18 -32.25 3.59 -40.26
CA PHE A 18 -32.77 4.86 -40.80
C PHE A 18 -33.44 4.78 -42.18
N ILE A 19 -33.58 3.61 -42.80
CA ILE A 19 -34.25 3.50 -44.11
C ILE A 19 -35.28 2.37 -44.07
N LYS A 20 -36.51 2.69 -43.65
CA LYS A 20 -37.72 1.99 -44.05
C LYS A 20 -38.60 2.96 -44.82
N PRO A 21 -38.96 2.69 -46.08
CA PRO A 21 -39.89 3.51 -46.81
C PRO A 21 -41.32 3.23 -46.33
N SER A 22 -42.08 4.28 -46.09
CA SER A 22 -43.51 4.26 -45.77
C SER A 22 -44.32 4.05 -47.06
N PRO A 23 -45.43 3.29 -47.03
CA PRO A 23 -46.34 3.16 -48.19
C PRO A 23 -47.20 4.42 -48.39
N ARG A 24 -47.47 4.71 -49.67
CA ARG A 24 -48.27 5.82 -50.17
C ARG A 24 -49.70 5.83 -49.60
N GLY A 25 -50.16 7.03 -49.21
CA GLY A 25 -51.56 7.38 -48.98
C GLY A 25 -51.75 8.89 -49.06
N GLU A 26 -52.58 9.32 -49.92
CA GLU A 26 -52.87 10.66 -50.42
C GLU A 26 -53.34 11.68 -49.37
N GLY A 27 -53.02 12.97 -49.56
CA GLY A 27 -53.75 14.07 -48.94
C GLY A 27 -52.85 15.27 -48.51
N GLY A 28 -52.83 16.30 -49.38
CA GLY A 28 -52.04 17.50 -49.25
C GLY A 28 -52.25 18.35 -48.00
N ARG A 29 -51.15 19.03 -47.59
CA ARG A 29 -51.13 20.41 -47.06
C ARG A 29 -49.65 20.85 -46.91
N ARG A 30 -49.48 22.16 -46.96
CA ARG A 30 -48.26 22.96 -47.18
C ARG A 30 -47.07 22.70 -46.22
N PRO A 31 -45.83 23.04 -46.63
CA PRO A 31 -44.64 22.86 -45.85
C PRO A 31 -44.35 24.12 -45.01
N ASP A 32 -44.46 24.03 -43.71
CA ASP A 32 -43.77 24.92 -42.76
C ASP A 32 -43.70 24.22 -41.41
N GLU A 33 -42.51 24.30 -40.79
CA GLU A 33 -42.14 23.87 -39.41
C GLU A 33 -41.93 22.36 -39.18
N VAL A 34 -40.75 21.90 -39.51
CA VAL A 34 -40.15 20.72 -38.86
C VAL A 34 -39.27 21.17 -37.70
N SER A 35 -39.88 21.28 -36.52
CA SER A 35 -39.09 21.34 -35.26
C SER A 35 -38.57 19.94 -34.95
N THR A 36 -37.29 19.69 -35.17
CA THR A 36 -36.59 18.47 -34.74
C THR A 36 -36.41 18.48 -33.23
N VAL A 37 -37.44 18.06 -32.51
CA VAL A 37 -37.28 17.72 -31.06
C VAL A 37 -36.63 16.36 -30.98
N PHE A 38 -35.30 16.35 -30.81
CA PHE A 38 -34.59 15.13 -30.42
C PHE A 38 -35.00 14.77 -28.98
N PRO A 39 -35.47 13.55 -28.71
CA PRO A 39 -35.86 13.18 -27.36
C PRO A 39 -34.63 13.13 -26.48
N HIS A 40 -34.61 13.96 -25.46
CA HIS A 40 -33.54 14.05 -24.45
C HIS A 40 -33.10 12.69 -23.87
N ARG A 41 -33.99 11.72 -23.87
CA ARG A 41 -33.68 10.33 -23.43
C ARG A 41 -32.75 9.58 -24.38
N LEU A 42 -32.75 9.87 -25.67
CA LEU A 42 -31.85 9.22 -26.65
C LEU A 42 -30.43 9.79 -26.50
N LEU A 43 -30.30 11.09 -26.25
CA LEU A 43 -29.00 11.73 -25.93
C LEU A 43 -28.41 11.22 -24.60
N GLN A 44 -29.26 11.02 -23.60
CA GLN A 44 -28.82 10.46 -22.31
C GLN A 44 -28.37 9.00 -22.43
N ILE A 45 -29.03 8.19 -23.25
CA ILE A 45 -28.64 6.80 -23.52
C ILE A 45 -27.33 6.75 -24.30
N ILE A 46 -27.14 7.62 -25.31
CA ILE A 46 -25.88 7.71 -26.08
C ILE A 46 -24.74 8.23 -25.18
N PHE A 47 -25.00 9.21 -24.31
CA PHE A 47 -24.00 9.72 -23.37
C PHE A 47 -23.64 8.69 -22.28
N SER A 48 -24.63 7.94 -21.78
CA SER A 48 -24.38 6.84 -20.84
C SER A 48 -23.63 5.68 -21.49
N LEU A 49 -23.92 5.34 -22.74
CA LEU A 49 -23.18 4.34 -23.51
C LEU A 49 -21.75 4.79 -23.84
N LEU A 50 -21.54 6.06 -24.16
CA LEU A 50 -20.19 6.63 -24.36
C LEU A 50 -19.41 6.71 -23.03
N LEU A 51 -20.07 7.03 -21.91
CA LEU A 51 -19.46 7.02 -20.58
C LEU A 51 -19.14 5.60 -20.11
N CYS A 52 -20.04 4.64 -20.35
CA CYS A 52 -19.76 3.22 -20.11
C CYS A 52 -18.67 2.67 -21.03
N LEU A 53 -18.59 3.12 -22.28
CA LEU A 53 -17.52 2.71 -23.21
C LEU A 53 -16.16 3.31 -22.80
N SER A 54 -16.13 4.51 -22.20
CA SER A 54 -14.92 5.13 -21.64
C SER A 54 -14.47 4.49 -20.31
N LEU A 55 -15.39 3.85 -19.59
CA LEU A 55 -15.11 3.09 -18.36
C LEU A 55 -14.78 1.61 -18.63
N ILE A 56 -15.06 1.11 -19.85
CA ILE A 56 -14.79 -0.26 -20.30
C ILE A 56 -13.57 -0.31 -21.25
N LEU A 57 -12.91 0.81 -21.52
CA LEU A 57 -11.59 0.78 -22.12
C LEU A 57 -10.65 0.18 -21.05
N PRO A 58 -10.30 -1.10 -21.17
CA PRO A 58 -9.31 -1.66 -20.27
C PRO A 58 -8.04 -0.86 -20.50
N SER A 59 -7.31 -0.62 -19.43
CA SER A 59 -5.91 -0.18 -19.42
C SER A 59 -4.98 -1.19 -20.15
N ALA A 60 -5.50 -1.86 -21.16
CA ALA A 60 -4.81 -2.75 -22.09
C ALA A 60 -4.10 -1.94 -23.20
N LEU A 61 -3.67 -0.72 -22.85
CA LEU A 61 -2.75 0.01 -23.71
C LEU A 61 -1.45 0.17 -22.95
N ALA A 62 -0.65 -0.86 -22.96
CA ALA A 62 0.78 -0.60 -22.93
C ALA A 62 1.61 -1.82 -22.58
N ALA A 63 1.75 -2.70 -23.48
CA ALA A 63 3.11 -3.14 -23.74
C ALA A 63 3.55 -2.45 -25.03
N LYS A 64 3.52 -1.12 -25.04
CA LYS A 64 4.32 -0.37 -26.00
C LYS A 64 5.76 -0.60 -25.60
N ASN A 65 6.50 -1.21 -26.51
CA ASN A 65 7.91 -1.55 -26.42
C ASN A 65 8.66 -0.47 -25.66
N ALA A 66 9.23 -0.86 -24.49
CA ALA A 66 10.29 -0.06 -23.88
C ALA A 66 11.26 0.31 -25.00
N ASP A 67 11.65 1.58 -25.05
CA ASP A 67 12.72 1.99 -25.98
C ASP A 67 13.95 1.14 -25.62
N PRO A 68 14.37 0.20 -26.47
CA PRO A 68 15.44 -0.72 -26.13
C PRO A 68 16.79 -0.02 -25.95
N ASP A 69 16.90 1.24 -26.36
CA ASP A 69 18.13 2.03 -26.28
C ASP A 69 18.15 2.99 -25.09
N ARG A 70 17.07 3.05 -24.26
CA ARG A 70 16.99 3.96 -23.14
C ARG A 70 17.40 3.31 -21.83
N ALA A 71 18.51 3.76 -21.26
CA ALA A 71 19.06 3.28 -20.00
C ALA A 71 18.68 4.13 -18.78
N ASP A 72 18.12 5.33 -18.97
CA ASP A 72 17.71 6.23 -17.90
C ASP A 72 16.23 6.09 -17.59
N ILE A 73 15.90 6.04 -16.31
CA ILE A 73 14.53 6.00 -15.79
C ILE A 73 14.13 7.36 -15.21
N ARG A 74 12.85 7.74 -15.39
CA ARG A 74 12.25 8.96 -14.83
C ARG A 74 11.36 8.61 -13.66
N VAL A 75 11.73 9.09 -12.46
CA VAL A 75 11.08 8.77 -11.20
C VAL A 75 10.35 10.00 -10.67
N SER A 76 9.03 9.93 -10.53
CA SER A 76 8.25 10.98 -9.86
C SER A 76 8.44 10.85 -8.35
N LEU A 77 9.05 11.88 -7.72
CA LEU A 77 9.39 11.90 -6.29
C LEU A 77 8.20 12.35 -5.43
N ARG A 78 7.17 11.50 -5.36
CA ARG A 78 5.94 11.80 -4.58
C ARG A 78 6.16 11.77 -3.08
N ARG A 79 7.15 11.00 -2.60
CA ARG A 79 7.51 10.93 -1.18
C ARG A 79 8.02 12.26 -0.61
N LEU A 80 8.48 13.17 -1.45
CA LEU A 80 8.82 14.53 -1.04
C LEU A 80 7.58 15.34 -0.60
N ASN A 81 6.38 14.92 -0.99
CA ASN A 81 5.10 15.56 -0.65
C ASN A 81 5.13 17.07 -0.84
N LEU A 82 5.61 17.50 -2.02
CA LEU A 82 5.84 18.93 -2.33
C LEU A 82 4.51 19.65 -2.53
N THR A 83 4.43 20.84 -1.96
CA THR A 83 3.37 21.81 -2.22
C THR A 83 3.93 23.03 -2.96
N ASP A 84 4.53 23.94 -2.25
CA ASP A 84 4.95 25.25 -2.72
C ASP A 84 6.47 25.50 -2.65
N ALA A 85 7.23 24.61 -2.00
CA ALA A 85 8.67 24.77 -1.89
C ALA A 85 9.43 23.44 -1.81
N ILE A 86 10.72 23.47 -2.24
CA ILE A 86 11.68 22.39 -2.08
C ILE A 86 13.04 22.98 -1.71
N TRP A 87 13.70 22.37 -0.73
CA TRP A 87 15.04 22.72 -0.27
C TRP A 87 15.99 21.57 -0.54
N MET A 88 17.15 21.88 -1.11
CA MET A 88 18.14 20.87 -1.46
C MET A 88 19.56 21.40 -1.40
N THR A 89 20.51 20.50 -1.18
CA THR A 89 21.95 20.75 -1.32
C THR A 89 22.44 19.98 -2.54
N LEU A 90 23.20 20.63 -3.40
CA LEU A 90 23.77 20.03 -4.61
C LEU A 90 25.16 19.46 -4.28
N GLU A 91 25.30 18.15 -4.32
CA GLU A 91 26.61 17.47 -4.23
C GLU A 91 27.16 17.27 -5.65
N GLY A 92 27.90 18.23 -6.14
CA GLY A 92 28.37 18.33 -7.52
C GLY A 92 27.81 19.55 -8.23
N ARG A 93 28.29 19.82 -9.44
CA ARG A 93 27.82 20.94 -10.25
C ARG A 93 26.55 20.61 -11.00
N TYR A 94 25.67 21.60 -11.11
CA TYR A 94 24.41 21.50 -11.86
C TYR A 94 24.22 22.73 -12.75
N LEU A 95 23.77 22.50 -13.97
CA LEU A 95 23.26 23.55 -14.86
C LEU A 95 21.76 23.68 -14.61
N ALA A 96 21.33 24.80 -14.02
CA ALA A 96 19.93 25.14 -13.88
C ALA A 96 19.44 25.76 -15.21
N ARG A 97 18.48 25.12 -15.86
CA ARG A 97 17.85 25.56 -17.10
C ARG A 97 16.39 25.93 -16.83
N CYS A 98 16.06 27.22 -17.05
CA CYS A 98 14.73 27.76 -16.87
C CYS A 98 13.88 27.64 -18.13
N ALA A 99 12.55 27.56 -18.01
CA ALA A 99 11.64 27.45 -19.16
C ALA A 99 11.74 28.64 -20.13
N GLU A 100 12.12 29.84 -19.62
CA GLU A 100 12.28 31.08 -20.42
C GLU A 100 13.67 31.18 -21.07
N GLY A 101 14.49 30.12 -21.05
CA GLY A 101 15.77 30.05 -21.71
C GLY A 101 16.97 30.54 -20.90
N ALA A 102 16.78 31.06 -19.69
CA ALA A 102 17.87 31.41 -18.81
C ALA A 102 18.58 30.18 -18.27
N GLU A 103 19.92 30.21 -18.28
CA GLU A 103 20.76 29.15 -17.73
C GLU A 103 21.69 29.71 -16.65
N LEU A 104 21.91 28.94 -15.61
CA LEU A 104 22.78 29.27 -14.47
C LEU A 104 23.55 28.04 -14.03
N LEU A 105 24.88 28.14 -14.01
CA LEU A 105 25.73 27.08 -13.48
C LEU A 105 25.81 27.20 -11.95
N LEU A 106 25.32 26.20 -11.24
CA LEU A 106 25.31 26.10 -9.79
C LEU A 106 26.54 25.31 -9.32
N PRO A 107 27.33 25.84 -8.38
CA PRO A 107 28.53 25.15 -7.90
C PRO A 107 28.18 23.95 -6.99
N ALA A 108 29.13 23.05 -6.82
CA ALA A 108 29.08 22.02 -5.80
C ALA A 108 28.93 22.61 -4.40
N GLY A 109 28.12 22.01 -3.54
CA GLY A 109 27.83 22.49 -2.19
C GLY A 109 26.76 23.60 -2.14
N ALA A 110 26.19 24.02 -3.28
CA ALA A 110 25.15 25.04 -3.28
C ALA A 110 23.88 24.57 -2.56
N ASN A 111 23.41 25.38 -1.61
CA ASN A 111 22.08 25.25 -1.02
C ASN A 111 21.07 25.97 -1.91
N VAL A 112 20.10 25.24 -2.40
CA VAL A 112 19.12 25.71 -3.38
C VAL A 112 17.73 25.58 -2.82
N THR A 113 16.98 26.66 -2.88
CA THR A 113 15.53 26.65 -2.63
C THR A 113 14.81 26.91 -3.95
N VAL A 114 13.77 26.15 -4.24
CA VAL A 114 12.82 26.45 -5.30
C VAL A 114 11.44 26.56 -4.68
N PHE A 115 10.76 27.66 -4.93
CA PHE A 115 9.42 27.87 -4.40
C PHE A 115 8.46 28.35 -5.49
N LEU A 116 7.19 28.02 -5.30
CA LEU A 116 6.10 28.39 -6.19
C LEU A 116 5.55 29.74 -5.80
N ARG A 117 5.53 30.69 -6.72
CA ARG A 117 4.95 32.03 -6.51
C ARG A 117 4.21 32.48 -7.76
N ASN A 118 2.93 32.83 -7.62
CA ASN A 118 2.09 33.28 -8.74
C ASN A 118 2.12 32.33 -9.96
N GLY A 119 2.06 31.02 -9.73
CA GLY A 119 2.07 29.99 -10.77
C GLY A 119 3.42 29.83 -11.50
N LYS A 120 4.51 30.37 -10.95
CA LYS A 120 5.89 30.24 -11.48
C LYS A 120 6.83 29.71 -10.40
N LEU A 121 7.80 28.92 -10.83
CA LEU A 121 8.92 28.49 -10.01
C LEU A 121 9.93 29.62 -9.86
N ILE A 122 10.36 29.88 -8.65
CA ILE A 122 11.41 30.85 -8.32
C ILE A 122 12.59 30.06 -7.77
N LEU A 123 13.70 30.12 -8.47
CA LEU A 123 14.98 29.54 -8.07
C LEU A 123 15.74 30.53 -7.18
N PHE A 124 16.16 30.08 -6.00
CA PHE A 124 16.94 30.84 -5.03
C PHE A 124 18.18 30.02 -4.62
N PRO A 125 19.32 30.24 -5.29
CA PRO A 125 20.59 29.55 -4.96
C PRO A 125 21.45 30.30 -3.95
N GLY A 126 20.83 31.13 -3.10
CA GLY A 126 21.51 31.99 -2.12
C GLY A 126 21.76 33.42 -2.66
N GLY A 127 21.10 34.39 -2.05
CA GLY A 127 21.30 35.83 -2.31
C GLY A 127 20.63 36.41 -3.55
N ILE A 128 20.27 35.64 -4.56
CA ILE A 128 19.57 36.07 -5.78
C ILE A 128 18.31 35.22 -6.02
N SER A 129 17.29 35.85 -6.59
CA SER A 129 16.07 35.16 -7.02
C SER A 129 15.95 35.21 -8.54
N LEU A 130 15.72 34.04 -9.16
CA LEU A 130 15.54 33.91 -10.60
C LEU A 130 14.20 33.27 -10.90
N SER A 131 13.38 33.89 -11.75
CA SER A 131 12.14 33.28 -12.24
C SER A 131 12.50 32.16 -13.24
N ALA A 132 12.09 30.95 -12.94
CA ALA A 132 12.30 29.80 -13.82
C ALA A 132 11.07 29.49 -14.71
N GLY A 133 9.99 30.28 -14.57
CA GLY A 133 8.75 30.01 -15.28
C GLY A 133 8.00 28.79 -14.73
N LYS A 134 7.36 28.01 -15.58
CA LYS A 134 6.59 26.82 -15.16
C LYS A 134 7.42 25.55 -15.07
N LYS A 135 8.68 25.58 -15.50
CA LYS A 135 9.58 24.43 -15.49
C LYS A 135 11.01 24.86 -15.20
N LEU A 136 11.67 24.13 -14.34
CA LEU A 136 13.10 24.22 -14.02
C LEU A 136 13.71 22.84 -14.16
N THR A 137 14.86 22.73 -14.83
CA THR A 137 15.61 21.48 -14.88
C THR A 137 17.02 21.73 -14.33
N LEU A 138 17.44 20.90 -13.37
CA LEU A 138 18.79 20.87 -12.85
C LEU A 138 19.51 19.69 -13.51
N LEU A 139 20.47 19.98 -14.38
CA LEU A 139 21.22 18.99 -15.17
C LEU A 139 22.59 18.77 -14.54
N ARG A 140 22.91 17.54 -14.22
CA ARG A 140 24.25 17.16 -13.69
C ARG A 140 25.34 17.57 -14.67
N GLN A 141 26.44 18.04 -14.12
CA GLN A 141 27.64 18.36 -14.88
C GLN A 141 28.81 17.50 -14.36
N GLN A 142 29.51 16.81 -15.25
CA GLN A 142 30.65 15.99 -14.84
C GLN A 142 31.81 16.85 -14.38
N GLU A 143 32.25 16.67 -13.14
CA GLU A 143 33.43 17.31 -12.58
C GLU A 143 34.18 16.31 -11.68
N GLY A 144 35.33 15.86 -12.13
CA GLY A 144 36.09 14.80 -11.45
C GLY A 144 35.43 13.43 -11.51
N ASP A 145 35.76 12.56 -10.58
CA ASP A 145 35.34 11.14 -10.57
C ASP A 145 34.02 10.90 -9.79
N ALA A 146 33.61 11.86 -8.93
CA ALA A 146 32.40 11.72 -8.13
C ALA A 146 31.14 12.00 -8.94
N ALA A 147 30.15 11.12 -8.86
CA ALA A 147 28.85 11.33 -9.48
C ALA A 147 28.11 12.48 -8.79
N PRO A 148 27.64 13.51 -9.52
CA PRO A 148 26.84 14.57 -8.97
C PRO A 148 25.48 14.06 -8.47
N GLY A 149 24.96 14.62 -7.37
CA GLY A 149 23.65 14.27 -6.84
C GLY A 149 23.06 15.36 -5.96
N ILE A 150 21.87 15.08 -5.47
CA ILE A 150 21.08 16.02 -4.68
C ILE A 150 20.80 15.38 -3.32
N ARG A 151 20.91 16.18 -2.24
CA ARG A 151 20.34 15.86 -0.93
C ARG A 151 19.15 16.77 -0.67
N PHE A 152 18.00 16.16 -0.51
CA PHE A 152 16.80 16.88 -0.07
C PHE A 152 16.83 17.02 1.45
N ASN A 153 16.48 18.21 1.97
CA ASN A 153 16.57 18.47 3.42
C ASN A 153 15.69 17.56 4.28
N LEU A 154 14.66 16.96 3.67
CA LEU A 154 13.69 16.09 4.34
C LEU A 154 13.93 14.59 4.10
N GLN A 155 15.04 14.22 3.42
CA GLN A 155 15.35 12.84 3.06
C GLN A 155 16.83 12.57 3.35
N GLN A 156 17.13 11.39 3.90
CA GLN A 156 18.52 11.01 4.21
C GLN A 156 19.30 10.53 2.98
N GLY A 157 18.59 10.09 1.92
CA GLY A 157 19.20 9.53 0.74
C GLY A 157 20.00 10.52 -0.10
N PHE A 158 20.95 10.01 -0.87
CA PHE A 158 21.64 10.71 -1.94
C PHE A 158 20.96 10.40 -3.27
N TYR A 159 20.57 11.43 -4.04
CA TYR A 159 19.80 11.31 -5.27
C TYR A 159 20.64 11.71 -6.49
N PRO A 160 21.40 10.78 -7.09
CA PRO A 160 22.27 11.06 -8.25
C PRO A 160 21.43 11.08 -9.53
N GLY A 161 20.93 12.24 -9.92
CA GLY A 161 20.05 12.35 -11.10
C GLY A 161 19.90 13.79 -11.57
N ASP A 162 19.33 13.95 -12.75
CA ASP A 162 18.86 15.23 -13.25
C ASP A 162 17.45 15.49 -12.71
N LEU A 163 17.22 16.64 -12.11
CA LEU A 163 15.95 16.96 -11.48
C LEU A 163 15.14 17.93 -12.33
N SER A 164 13.96 17.51 -12.75
CA SER A 164 12.95 18.38 -13.39
C SER A 164 11.88 18.76 -12.38
N LEU A 165 11.69 20.05 -12.16
CA LEU A 165 10.58 20.61 -11.38
C LEU A 165 9.60 21.29 -12.35
N SER A 166 8.31 21.04 -12.15
CA SER A 166 7.24 21.64 -12.95
C SER A 166 6.05 22.02 -12.05
N VAL A 167 5.28 23.01 -12.52
CA VAL A 167 4.04 23.40 -11.85
C VAL A 167 2.89 22.57 -12.38
N LYS A 168 2.21 21.85 -11.51
CA LYS A 168 1.03 21.04 -11.82
C LYS A 168 0.01 21.14 -10.67
N ASP A 169 -1.22 21.47 -11.00
CA ASP A 169 -2.31 21.60 -10.03
C ASP A 169 -1.93 22.48 -8.80
N ASP A 170 -1.35 23.66 -9.08
CA ASP A 170 -0.85 24.62 -8.10
C ASP A 170 0.16 24.06 -7.09
N SER A 171 0.85 22.98 -7.45
CA SER A 171 1.91 22.37 -6.66
C SER A 171 3.17 22.12 -7.49
N ILE A 172 4.29 21.82 -6.81
CA ILE A 172 5.55 21.45 -7.45
C ILE A 172 5.55 19.94 -7.69
N GLN A 173 5.68 19.53 -8.95
CA GLN A 173 5.98 18.15 -9.30
C GLN A 173 7.48 18.01 -9.54
N ALA A 174 8.10 17.02 -8.89
CA ALA A 174 9.51 16.68 -9.05
C ALA A 174 9.68 15.33 -9.77
N VAL A 175 10.49 15.31 -10.81
CA VAL A 175 10.85 14.10 -11.55
C VAL A 175 12.37 14.00 -11.62
N LEU A 176 12.93 12.91 -11.09
CA LEU A 176 14.36 12.61 -11.14
C LEU A 176 14.65 11.67 -12.31
N THR A 177 15.61 12.01 -13.15
CA THR A 177 16.11 11.17 -14.25
C THR A 177 17.50 10.66 -13.91
N LEU A 178 17.67 9.34 -13.86
CA LEU A 178 18.95 8.72 -13.48
C LEU A 178 19.12 7.37 -14.19
N PRO A 179 20.38 6.84 -14.27
CA PRO A 179 20.64 5.52 -14.81
C PRO A 179 19.85 4.44 -14.06
N LEU A 180 19.30 3.47 -14.80
CA LEU A 180 18.49 2.39 -14.26
C LEU A 180 19.22 1.60 -13.15
N GLU A 181 20.48 1.25 -13.38
CA GLU A 181 21.27 0.50 -12.39
C GLU A 181 21.49 1.31 -11.09
N THR A 182 21.65 2.61 -11.22
CA THR A 182 21.74 3.53 -10.08
C THR A 182 20.39 3.62 -9.33
N TYR A 183 19.27 3.69 -10.07
CA TYR A 183 17.92 3.64 -9.48
C TYR A 183 17.72 2.37 -8.65
N LEU A 184 18.13 1.21 -9.18
CA LEU A 184 17.96 -0.08 -8.49
C LEU A 184 18.72 -0.15 -7.16
N GLN A 185 19.88 0.50 -7.04
CA GLN A 185 20.61 0.59 -5.76
C GLN A 185 19.83 1.38 -4.71
N GLY A 186 18.90 2.25 -5.11
CA GLY A 186 18.00 2.97 -4.21
C GLY A 186 16.60 2.35 -4.07
N VAL A 187 16.33 1.24 -4.74
CA VAL A 187 15.06 0.48 -4.67
C VAL A 187 15.25 -0.81 -3.87
N VAL A 188 16.17 -1.66 -4.29
CA VAL A 188 16.33 -3.02 -3.74
C VAL A 188 16.47 -3.05 -2.22
N PRO A 189 17.24 -2.16 -1.55
CA PRO A 189 17.40 -2.20 -0.09
C PRO A 189 16.14 -1.78 0.68
N TYR A 190 15.18 -1.16 0.01
CA TYR A 190 13.90 -0.76 0.61
C TYR A 190 12.75 -1.72 0.29
N GLU A 191 12.98 -2.62 -0.67
CA GLU A 191 12.10 -3.75 -0.96
C GLU A 191 12.52 -4.98 -0.14
N MET A 192 13.84 -5.26 -0.08
CA MET A 192 14.44 -6.30 0.75
C MET A 192 15.61 -5.73 1.52
N SER A 193 15.68 -5.98 2.82
CA SER A 193 16.79 -5.52 3.66
C SER A 193 18.16 -5.93 3.09
N ASP A 194 19.17 -5.08 3.20
CA ASP A 194 20.57 -5.39 2.81
C ASP A 194 21.14 -6.62 3.54
N SER A 195 20.50 -7.07 4.63
CA SER A 195 20.86 -8.28 5.38
C SER A 195 20.37 -9.59 4.78
N PHE A 196 19.54 -9.53 3.72
CA PHE A 196 19.07 -10.74 3.04
C PHE A 196 20.21 -11.47 2.31
N PRO A 197 20.08 -12.79 2.07
CA PRO A 197 21.07 -13.54 1.29
C PRO A 197 21.31 -12.91 -0.07
N LEU A 198 22.57 -12.90 -0.53
CA LEU A 198 22.97 -12.25 -1.78
C LEU A 198 22.19 -12.77 -2.99
N GLU A 199 21.92 -14.08 -3.05
CA GLU A 199 21.16 -14.67 -4.16
C GLU A 199 19.68 -14.20 -4.18
N ALA A 200 19.07 -14.00 -3.02
CA ALA A 200 17.74 -13.41 -2.91
C ALA A 200 17.73 -11.95 -3.36
N LEU A 201 18.74 -11.15 -2.96
CA LEU A 201 18.91 -9.76 -3.41
C LEU A 201 19.16 -9.67 -4.93
N LYS A 202 19.91 -10.62 -5.51
CA LYS A 202 20.11 -10.72 -6.96
C LYS A 202 18.79 -11.01 -7.69
N ALA A 203 18.00 -11.97 -7.20
CA ALA A 203 16.68 -12.26 -7.75
C ALA A 203 15.76 -11.03 -7.71
N GLN A 204 15.74 -10.31 -6.58
CA GLN A 204 15.01 -9.05 -6.43
C GLN A 204 15.49 -7.97 -7.40
N ALA A 205 16.81 -7.82 -7.59
CA ALA A 205 17.38 -6.84 -8.51
C ALA A 205 16.93 -7.09 -9.96
N VAL A 206 16.93 -8.36 -10.40
CA VAL A 206 16.44 -8.75 -11.74
C VAL A 206 14.94 -8.48 -11.87
N CYS A 207 14.14 -8.80 -10.86
CA CYS A 207 12.71 -8.48 -10.86
C CYS A 207 12.46 -6.98 -10.92
N ALA A 208 13.11 -6.20 -10.06
CA ALA A 208 12.95 -4.75 -9.99
C ALA A 208 13.38 -4.08 -11.30
N ARG A 209 14.47 -4.52 -11.94
CA ARG A 209 14.93 -4.06 -13.26
C ARG A 209 13.90 -4.34 -14.33
N THR A 210 13.42 -5.59 -14.39
CA THR A 210 12.43 -6.02 -15.38
C THR A 210 11.12 -5.25 -15.23
N TYR A 211 10.65 -5.07 -14.00
CA TYR A 211 9.47 -4.26 -13.68
C TYR A 211 9.65 -2.81 -14.14
N ALA A 212 10.73 -2.15 -13.72
CA ALA A 212 11.01 -0.77 -14.09
C ALA A 212 11.03 -0.56 -15.62
N LEU A 213 11.73 -1.42 -16.35
CA LEU A 213 11.76 -1.38 -17.82
C LEU A 213 10.38 -1.60 -18.44
N SER A 214 9.55 -2.49 -17.86
CA SER A 214 8.18 -2.72 -18.36
C SER A 214 7.25 -1.52 -18.17
N LYS A 215 7.60 -0.58 -17.27
CA LYS A 215 6.85 0.66 -17.00
C LYS A 215 7.31 1.86 -17.82
N MET A 216 8.50 1.80 -18.42
CA MET A 216 9.00 2.93 -19.20
C MET A 216 8.06 3.29 -20.36
N ASN A 217 7.65 4.57 -20.38
CA ASN A 217 6.77 5.11 -21.41
C ASN A 217 7.26 6.49 -21.84
N PRO A 218 7.86 6.61 -23.04
CA PRO A 218 8.41 7.89 -23.53
C PRO A 218 7.36 9.01 -23.64
N ASP A 219 6.09 8.65 -23.81
CA ASP A 219 4.99 9.61 -23.97
C ASP A 219 4.46 10.14 -22.61
N ALA A 220 4.91 9.59 -21.47
CA ALA A 220 4.50 10.02 -20.13
C ALA A 220 5.47 11.05 -19.53
N ASP A 221 5.02 11.82 -18.54
CA ASP A 221 5.87 12.77 -17.80
C ASP A 221 6.96 12.06 -16.99
N TYR A 222 6.69 10.83 -16.52
CA TYR A 222 7.60 9.96 -15.77
C TYR A 222 7.29 8.48 -16.03
N ASP A 223 8.17 7.59 -15.65
CA ASP A 223 8.04 6.15 -15.88
C ASP A 223 7.46 5.42 -14.65
N VAL A 224 7.91 5.80 -13.44
CA VAL A 224 7.50 5.19 -12.16
C VAL A 224 7.35 6.26 -11.08
N VAL A 225 6.66 5.88 -10.00
CA VAL A 225 6.61 6.68 -8.77
C VAL A 225 7.45 6.03 -7.68
N ASP A 226 7.99 6.84 -6.76
CA ASP A 226 8.87 6.42 -5.65
C ASP A 226 8.14 5.86 -4.43
N THR A 227 6.90 5.38 -4.61
CA THR A 227 6.03 4.84 -3.57
C THR A 227 5.67 3.38 -3.84
N THR A 228 4.94 2.74 -2.92
CA THR A 228 4.41 1.37 -3.07
C THR A 228 3.46 1.18 -4.25
N ASN A 229 3.06 2.24 -4.96
CA ASN A 229 2.28 2.11 -6.19
C ASN A 229 3.10 1.56 -7.37
N ASP A 230 4.42 1.78 -7.34
CA ASP A 230 5.39 1.14 -8.25
C ASP A 230 6.52 0.51 -7.41
N GLN A 231 7.59 1.25 -7.10
CA GLN A 231 8.75 0.76 -6.35
C GLN A 231 9.22 1.82 -5.36
N VAL A 232 9.39 1.45 -4.11
CA VAL A 232 9.89 2.39 -3.09
C VAL A 232 11.33 2.79 -3.41
N PHE A 233 11.53 4.08 -3.71
CA PHE A 233 12.85 4.64 -3.96
C PHE A 233 13.13 5.77 -2.96
N LYS A 234 14.24 5.65 -2.20
CA LYS A 234 14.62 6.62 -1.16
C LYS A 234 16.02 7.23 -1.38
N GLY A 235 16.53 7.18 -2.62
CA GLY A 235 17.91 7.56 -2.92
C GLY A 235 18.91 6.50 -2.49
N LEU A 236 20.18 6.77 -2.71
CA LEU A 236 21.28 5.84 -2.41
C LEU A 236 21.73 5.99 -0.95
N ASN A 237 22.10 4.88 -0.36
CA ASN A 237 22.83 4.83 0.91
C ASN A 237 24.09 3.94 0.74
N PRO A 238 25.31 4.47 0.91
CA PRO A 238 26.55 3.72 0.71
C PRO A 238 26.76 2.57 1.71
N GLU A 239 26.00 2.52 2.79
CA GLU A 239 26.03 1.42 3.76
C GLU A 239 25.42 0.11 3.20
N TYR A 240 24.57 0.18 2.18
CA TYR A 240 23.91 -0.98 1.57
C TYR A 240 24.82 -1.69 0.56
N LYS A 241 25.80 -2.43 1.07
CA LYS A 241 26.86 -3.05 0.27
C LYS A 241 26.43 -4.32 -0.45
N ASN A 242 25.61 -5.16 0.21
CA ASN A 242 25.13 -6.41 -0.39
C ASN A 242 24.17 -6.12 -1.54
N THR A 243 23.33 -5.10 -1.38
CA THR A 243 22.45 -4.61 -2.45
C THR A 243 23.25 -4.10 -3.64
N ALA A 244 24.28 -3.30 -3.41
CA ALA A 244 25.15 -2.84 -4.49
C ALA A 244 25.82 -4.02 -5.23
N LEU A 245 26.30 -5.02 -4.50
CA LEU A 245 26.86 -6.25 -5.08
C LEU A 245 25.81 -7.05 -5.87
N ALA A 246 24.57 -7.13 -5.38
CA ALA A 246 23.49 -7.83 -6.06
C ALA A 246 23.10 -7.15 -7.39
N VAL A 247 22.95 -5.82 -7.37
CA VAL A 247 22.63 -5.03 -8.57
C VAL A 247 23.75 -5.15 -9.61
N THR A 248 25.01 -4.92 -9.20
CA THR A 248 26.17 -5.02 -10.10
C THR A 248 26.37 -6.45 -10.61
N GLY A 249 26.20 -7.46 -9.75
CA GLY A 249 26.35 -8.87 -10.14
C GLY A 249 25.25 -9.40 -11.07
N THR A 250 24.19 -8.63 -11.28
CA THR A 250 23.09 -8.95 -12.21
C THR A 250 22.84 -7.83 -13.22
N GLU A 251 23.83 -6.95 -13.44
CA GLU A 251 23.71 -5.79 -14.31
C GLU A 251 23.13 -6.17 -15.67
N GLY A 252 22.10 -5.46 -16.11
CA GLY A 252 21.41 -5.67 -17.38
C GLY A 252 20.59 -6.95 -17.49
N LEU A 253 20.60 -7.88 -16.50
CA LEU A 253 19.79 -9.10 -16.58
C LEU A 253 18.30 -8.79 -16.35
N VAL A 254 17.45 -9.26 -17.26
CA VAL A 254 16.00 -9.09 -17.25
C VAL A 254 15.27 -10.40 -17.53
N LEU A 255 14.01 -10.47 -17.13
CA LEU A 255 13.12 -11.59 -17.42
C LEU A 255 12.29 -11.33 -18.68
N THR A 256 12.31 -12.29 -19.59
CA THR A 256 11.52 -12.26 -20.82
C THR A 256 10.70 -13.54 -20.97
N TYR A 257 9.52 -13.42 -21.55
CA TYR A 257 8.70 -14.53 -21.98
C TYR A 257 8.37 -14.38 -23.46
N LYS A 258 8.66 -15.39 -24.29
CA LYS A 258 8.53 -15.32 -25.76
C LYS A 258 9.21 -14.07 -26.36
N ASN A 259 10.42 -13.76 -25.87
CA ASN A 259 11.26 -12.62 -26.26
C ASN A 259 10.65 -11.22 -25.96
N LYS A 260 9.65 -11.12 -25.11
CA LYS A 260 9.10 -9.84 -24.61
C LYS A 260 9.40 -9.72 -23.12
N LEU A 261 9.67 -8.50 -22.65
CA LEU A 261 9.74 -8.22 -21.21
C LEU A 261 8.43 -8.63 -20.56
N ILE A 262 8.51 -9.24 -19.38
CA ILE A 262 7.36 -9.45 -18.53
C ILE A 262 7.23 -8.29 -17.53
N THR A 263 6.06 -8.12 -16.92
CA THR A 263 5.96 -7.30 -15.72
C THR A 263 6.28 -8.20 -14.54
N ALA A 264 7.54 -8.15 -14.08
CA ALA A 264 8.02 -9.04 -13.01
C ALA A 264 7.55 -8.53 -11.64
N TRP A 265 6.27 -8.77 -11.29
CA TRP A 265 5.72 -8.43 -9.99
C TRP A 265 6.40 -9.21 -8.87
N TYR A 266 6.52 -8.57 -7.72
CA TYR A 266 7.05 -9.18 -6.49
C TYR A 266 6.34 -8.60 -5.26
N GLY A 267 6.44 -9.27 -4.14
CA GLY A 267 5.83 -8.81 -2.89
C GLY A 267 6.43 -9.50 -1.67
N ALA A 268 6.06 -9.02 -0.48
CA ALA A 268 6.70 -9.45 0.76
C ALA A 268 6.53 -10.95 1.05
N SER A 269 5.29 -11.46 0.98
CA SER A 269 4.97 -12.86 1.26
C SER A 269 3.72 -13.30 0.50
N ASN A 270 3.76 -14.47 -0.12
CA ASN A 270 2.62 -15.04 -0.83
C ASN A 270 1.75 -15.96 0.05
N GLY A 271 2.13 -16.16 1.33
CA GLY A 271 1.39 -16.98 2.27
C GLY A 271 1.44 -18.49 1.98
N GLY A 272 2.46 -18.94 1.26
CA GLY A 272 2.68 -20.33 0.90
C GLY A 272 2.08 -20.78 -0.43
N GLN A 273 1.53 -19.86 -1.24
CA GLN A 273 1.13 -20.13 -2.62
C GLN A 273 1.19 -18.85 -3.45
N THR A 274 1.77 -18.89 -4.64
CA THR A 274 1.75 -17.78 -5.59
C THR A 274 0.34 -17.54 -6.14
N GLU A 275 0.11 -16.31 -6.65
CA GLU A 275 -1.19 -15.91 -7.20
C GLU A 275 -1.05 -15.50 -8.68
N LEU A 276 -2.17 -15.54 -9.40
CA LEU A 276 -2.21 -15.10 -10.79
C LEU A 276 -2.52 -13.60 -10.90
N PRO A 277 -1.83 -12.86 -11.80
CA PRO A 277 -2.08 -11.44 -12.02
C PRO A 277 -3.54 -11.09 -12.31
N GLN A 278 -4.26 -11.93 -13.10
CA GLN A 278 -5.66 -11.71 -13.44
C GLN A 278 -6.60 -11.77 -12.23
N HIS A 279 -6.24 -12.51 -11.18
CA HIS A 279 -7.02 -12.59 -9.94
C HIS A 279 -6.90 -11.30 -9.11
N VAL A 280 -5.80 -10.57 -9.27
CA VAL A 280 -5.51 -9.36 -8.50
C VAL A 280 -5.93 -8.10 -9.26
N TRP A 281 -5.56 -7.99 -10.55
CA TRP A 281 -5.76 -6.78 -11.34
C TRP A 281 -6.74 -6.94 -12.50
N GLY A 282 -7.25 -8.15 -12.73
CA GLY A 282 -8.08 -8.45 -13.91
C GLY A 282 -7.26 -8.52 -15.20
N GLY A 283 -7.95 -8.65 -16.34
CA GLY A 283 -7.36 -8.74 -17.67
C GLY A 283 -7.15 -10.18 -18.14
N ASP A 284 -7.14 -10.38 -19.46
CA ASP A 284 -7.09 -11.71 -20.08
C ASP A 284 -5.76 -12.01 -20.78
N ASP A 285 -4.92 -11.00 -21.03
CA ASP A 285 -3.66 -11.15 -21.79
C ASP A 285 -2.43 -11.18 -20.86
N ILE A 286 -2.37 -12.22 -20.02
CA ILE A 286 -1.29 -12.43 -19.07
C ILE A 286 -0.33 -13.50 -19.60
N PRO A 287 1.00 -13.25 -19.55
CA PRO A 287 1.98 -14.25 -19.97
C PRO A 287 1.85 -15.53 -19.13
N ALA A 288 1.87 -16.70 -19.80
CA ALA A 288 1.81 -18.01 -19.15
C ALA A 288 3.12 -18.38 -18.39
N CYS A 289 3.86 -17.38 -17.92
CA CYS A 289 4.99 -17.54 -17.00
C CYS A 289 4.59 -17.19 -15.55
N PHE A 290 3.31 -17.01 -15.29
CA PHE A 290 2.77 -16.91 -13.93
C PHE A 290 1.89 -18.12 -13.68
N ASP A 291 2.07 -18.73 -12.53
CA ASP A 291 1.32 -19.93 -12.13
C ASP A 291 0.94 -19.85 -10.64
N MET A 292 -0.13 -20.55 -10.26
CA MET A 292 -0.44 -20.77 -8.85
C MET A 292 0.32 -22.02 -8.39
N THR A 293 1.45 -21.78 -7.73
CA THR A 293 2.35 -22.84 -7.25
C THR A 293 2.48 -22.75 -5.75
N ASP A 294 2.43 -23.89 -5.06
CA ASP A 294 2.72 -23.96 -3.63
C ASP A 294 4.16 -23.54 -3.37
N ASP A 295 4.34 -22.64 -2.40
CA ASP A 295 5.63 -22.08 -1.98
C ASP A 295 5.95 -22.50 -0.53
N PRO A 296 6.53 -23.67 -0.34
CA PRO A 296 6.87 -24.15 0.99
C PRO A 296 7.94 -23.27 1.66
N TRP A 297 8.78 -22.59 0.90
CA TRP A 297 9.81 -21.71 1.46
C TRP A 297 9.23 -20.45 2.09
N ASP A 298 8.18 -19.87 1.49
CA ASP A 298 7.47 -18.76 2.13
C ASP A 298 6.70 -19.25 3.37
N ALA A 299 6.00 -20.39 3.26
CA ALA A 299 5.20 -20.93 4.35
C ALA A 299 6.05 -21.33 5.57
N GLU A 300 7.27 -21.87 5.35
CA GLU A 300 8.18 -22.33 6.37
C GLU A 300 9.14 -21.25 6.89
N ASN A 301 9.25 -20.10 6.21
CA ASN A 301 10.14 -19.03 6.65
C ASN A 301 9.61 -18.44 7.97
N PRO A 302 10.36 -18.51 9.09
CA PRO A 302 9.93 -17.99 10.38
C PRO A 302 9.74 -16.46 10.40
N ASP A 303 10.34 -15.76 9.42
CA ASP A 303 10.23 -14.32 9.27
C ASP A 303 9.06 -13.89 8.37
N SER A 304 8.30 -14.85 7.80
CA SER A 304 7.05 -14.56 7.10
C SER A 304 6.00 -14.07 8.09
N LEU A 305 5.30 -12.99 7.73
CA LEU A 305 4.27 -12.43 8.59
C LEU A 305 3.04 -13.33 8.61
N VAL A 306 2.76 -13.92 9.75
CA VAL A 306 1.55 -14.70 10.01
C VAL A 306 0.81 -14.17 11.23
N ARG A 307 -0.50 -14.33 11.25
CA ARG A 307 -1.33 -14.09 12.43
C ARG A 307 -2.04 -15.36 12.84
N LYS A 308 -2.19 -15.57 14.13
CA LYS A 308 -2.79 -16.79 14.68
C LYS A 308 -3.90 -16.44 15.67
N ALA A 309 -4.98 -17.20 15.61
CA ALA A 309 -6.04 -17.20 16.60
C ALA A 309 -6.24 -18.64 17.10
N VAL A 310 -6.17 -18.83 18.40
CA VAL A 310 -6.42 -20.11 19.04
C VAL A 310 -7.81 -20.07 19.65
N LEU A 311 -8.69 -20.96 19.22
CA LEU A 311 -10.07 -21.09 19.70
C LEU A 311 -10.19 -22.41 20.44
N LYS A 312 -10.40 -22.35 21.75
CA LYS A 312 -10.59 -23.55 22.56
C LYS A 312 -11.89 -24.26 22.19
N LYS A 313 -11.84 -25.58 22.17
CA LYS A 313 -13.02 -26.40 21.86
C LYS A 313 -14.18 -26.17 22.84
N ASP A 314 -13.90 -25.86 24.09
CA ASP A 314 -14.91 -25.53 25.13
C ASP A 314 -15.53 -24.11 24.98
N GLY A 315 -15.18 -23.37 23.95
CA GLY A 315 -15.69 -22.02 23.69
C GLY A 315 -15.26 -20.94 24.69
N SER A 316 -14.46 -21.26 25.70
CA SER A 316 -14.18 -20.38 26.86
C SER A 316 -13.38 -19.11 26.53
N ASN A 317 -12.73 -19.06 25.35
CA ASN A 317 -11.88 -17.95 24.94
C ASN A 317 -12.34 -17.25 23.65
N LEU A 318 -13.58 -17.46 23.23
CA LEU A 318 -14.09 -16.82 22.02
C LEU A 318 -14.26 -15.32 22.24
N SER A 319 -13.80 -14.52 21.27
CA SER A 319 -13.95 -13.07 21.32
C SER A 319 -15.43 -12.66 21.23
N PRO A 320 -15.85 -11.54 21.84
CA PRO A 320 -17.23 -11.03 21.69
C PRO A 320 -17.61 -10.81 20.22
N ALA A 321 -16.66 -10.38 19.39
CA ALA A 321 -16.89 -10.17 17.96
C ALA A 321 -17.15 -11.50 17.22
N PHE A 322 -16.45 -12.57 17.57
CA PHE A 322 -16.67 -13.88 16.97
C PHE A 322 -18.00 -14.51 17.46
N LEU A 323 -18.32 -14.39 18.76
CA LEU A 323 -19.62 -14.80 19.29
C LEU A 323 -20.79 -14.09 18.58
N ARG A 324 -20.63 -12.80 18.26
CA ARG A 324 -21.63 -12.05 17.49
C ARG A 324 -21.85 -12.62 16.10
N LEU A 325 -20.80 -13.04 15.40
CA LEU A 325 -20.92 -13.69 14.09
C LEU A 325 -21.67 -15.02 14.18
N LEU A 326 -21.40 -15.83 15.23
CA LEU A 326 -22.11 -17.09 15.45
C LEU A 326 -23.61 -16.83 15.76
N ARG A 327 -23.93 -15.87 16.63
CA ARG A 327 -25.32 -15.48 16.92
C ARG A 327 -26.07 -15.06 15.65
N GLU A 328 -25.43 -14.20 14.83
CA GLU A 328 -26.05 -13.72 13.61
C GLU A 328 -26.36 -14.85 12.63
N ALA A 329 -25.45 -15.82 12.53
CA ALA A 329 -25.67 -17.00 11.69
C ALA A 329 -26.82 -17.86 12.23
N LEU A 330 -26.95 -17.98 13.55
CA LEU A 330 -28.02 -18.77 14.21
C LEU A 330 -29.41 -18.14 14.09
N LYS A 331 -29.54 -16.83 13.80
CA LYS A 331 -30.85 -16.19 13.61
C LYS A 331 -31.66 -16.77 12.46
N SER A 332 -31.02 -17.45 11.53
CA SER A 332 -31.67 -18.13 10.40
C SER A 332 -32.06 -19.57 10.68
N GLU A 333 -31.63 -20.14 11.83
CA GLU A 333 -31.92 -21.51 12.20
C GLU A 333 -33.32 -21.60 12.87
N PRO A 334 -34.25 -22.45 12.34
CA PRO A 334 -35.61 -22.54 12.89
C PRO A 334 -35.64 -22.97 14.36
N GLU A 335 -34.71 -23.82 14.78
CA GLU A 335 -34.58 -24.34 16.15
C GLU A 335 -34.25 -23.24 17.16
N MET A 336 -33.72 -22.10 16.69
CA MET A 336 -33.37 -20.94 17.51
C MET A 336 -34.54 -19.95 17.68
N GLY A 337 -35.73 -20.27 17.15
CA GLY A 337 -36.90 -19.39 17.18
C GLY A 337 -37.34 -18.97 18.58
N ASP A 338 -37.13 -19.79 19.60
CA ASP A 338 -37.49 -19.55 20.99
C ASP A 338 -36.37 -18.87 21.81
N PHE A 339 -35.20 -18.71 21.25
CA PHE A 339 -34.05 -18.15 21.92
C PHE A 339 -33.86 -16.67 21.63
N ASP A 340 -33.31 -15.96 22.58
CA ASP A 340 -32.92 -14.55 22.46
C ASP A 340 -31.45 -14.48 22.08
N LEU A 341 -31.18 -13.98 20.86
CA LEU A 341 -29.85 -13.88 20.26
C LEU A 341 -29.32 -12.45 20.18
N GLU A 342 -29.92 -11.53 20.94
CA GLU A 342 -29.41 -10.15 21.00
C GLU A 342 -28.06 -10.07 21.74
N ASP A 343 -27.28 -9.04 21.45
CA ASP A 343 -25.88 -8.94 21.89
C ASP A 343 -25.69 -8.90 23.41
N ASP A 344 -26.69 -8.40 24.13
CA ASP A 344 -26.72 -8.24 25.60
C ASP A 344 -27.31 -9.43 26.33
N THR A 345 -27.81 -10.44 25.62
CA THR A 345 -28.36 -11.65 26.24
C THR A 345 -27.30 -12.71 26.48
N PRO A 346 -27.48 -13.58 27.51
CA PRO A 346 -26.56 -14.67 27.79
C PRO A 346 -26.51 -15.67 26.63
N PHE A 347 -25.30 -15.89 26.11
CA PHE A 347 -24.99 -16.85 25.06
C PHE A 347 -23.57 -17.40 25.24
N ARG A 348 -23.42 -18.70 25.10
CA ARG A 348 -22.10 -19.33 25.12
C ARG A 348 -22.03 -20.49 24.14
N VAL A 349 -20.86 -20.73 23.61
CA VAL A 349 -20.52 -21.95 22.88
C VAL A 349 -20.09 -22.98 23.92
N ASP A 350 -20.72 -24.14 23.91
CA ASP A 350 -20.43 -25.21 24.87
C ASP A 350 -19.33 -26.16 24.36
N LEU A 351 -19.33 -26.42 23.04
CA LEU A 351 -18.32 -27.26 22.40
C LEU A 351 -18.22 -26.92 20.89
N ILE A 352 -17.03 -26.65 20.41
CA ILE A 352 -16.72 -26.61 18.98
C ILE A 352 -16.26 -28.03 18.56
N ARG A 353 -16.97 -28.62 17.60
CA ARG A 353 -16.69 -29.97 17.12
C ARG A 353 -15.75 -30.01 15.93
N SER A 354 -15.98 -29.10 14.99
CA SER A 354 -15.14 -28.99 13.79
C SER A 354 -15.10 -27.58 13.26
N MET A 355 -14.01 -27.24 12.60
CA MET A 355 -13.83 -26.00 11.86
C MET A 355 -13.07 -26.27 10.56
N GLN A 356 -13.55 -25.73 9.46
CA GLN A 356 -12.83 -25.83 8.18
C GLN A 356 -13.05 -24.58 7.32
N VAL A 357 -12.02 -24.20 6.56
CA VAL A 357 -12.17 -23.18 5.53
C VAL A 357 -12.63 -23.81 4.23
N THR A 358 -13.63 -23.21 3.58
CA THR A 358 -14.28 -23.75 2.39
C THR A 358 -14.53 -22.69 1.34
N THR A 359 -15.06 -23.09 0.20
CA THR A 359 -15.44 -22.23 -0.91
C THR A 359 -14.25 -21.42 -1.44
N PRO A 360 -13.42 -22.05 -2.31
CA PRO A 360 -12.28 -21.35 -2.91
C PRO A 360 -12.77 -20.16 -3.75
N ARG A 361 -12.06 -19.04 -3.64
CA ARG A 361 -12.36 -17.82 -4.42
C ARG A 361 -12.13 -18.03 -5.91
N TYR A 362 -11.11 -18.80 -6.26
CA TYR A 362 -10.71 -19.12 -7.62
C TYR A 362 -10.68 -20.64 -7.82
N LYS A 363 -10.62 -21.07 -9.08
CA LYS A 363 -10.51 -22.50 -9.41
C LYS A 363 -9.24 -23.12 -8.81
N GLU A 364 -9.27 -24.43 -8.60
CA GLU A 364 -8.07 -25.17 -8.21
C GLU A 364 -6.86 -24.84 -9.11
N PRO A 365 -5.67 -24.76 -8.53
CA PRO A 365 -5.29 -25.18 -7.18
C PRO A 365 -5.37 -24.08 -6.09
N SER A 366 -6.22 -23.05 -6.23
CA SER A 366 -6.29 -21.92 -5.29
C SER A 366 -6.58 -22.37 -3.85
N ARG A 367 -5.74 -21.91 -2.92
CA ARG A 367 -5.92 -22.07 -1.47
C ARG A 367 -6.57 -20.88 -0.80
N LEU A 368 -6.99 -19.88 -1.58
CA LEU A 368 -7.70 -18.71 -1.08
C LEU A 368 -9.17 -19.04 -0.88
N MET A 369 -9.53 -19.40 0.35
CA MET A 369 -10.91 -19.74 0.74
C MET A 369 -11.69 -18.48 1.15
N THR A 370 -13.02 -18.54 1.06
CA THR A 370 -13.90 -17.39 1.36
C THR A 370 -14.87 -17.66 2.51
N ARG A 371 -15.02 -18.90 2.95
CA ARG A 371 -15.95 -19.33 3.98
C ARG A 371 -15.24 -20.05 5.11
N LEU A 372 -15.80 -19.93 6.31
CA LEU A 372 -15.48 -20.74 7.48
C LEU A 372 -16.74 -21.51 7.89
N GLU A 373 -16.69 -22.81 7.82
CA GLU A 373 -17.71 -23.71 8.38
C GLU A 373 -17.34 -24.06 9.80
N VAL A 374 -18.30 -23.95 10.71
CA VAL A 374 -18.14 -24.24 12.14
C VAL A 374 -19.29 -25.13 12.62
N SER A 375 -18.94 -26.33 13.14
CA SER A 375 -19.89 -27.20 13.84
C SER A 375 -19.71 -27.01 15.35
N PHE A 376 -20.76 -26.64 16.04
CA PHE A 376 -20.69 -26.38 17.48
C PHE A 376 -22.02 -26.64 18.19
N SER A 377 -21.97 -26.78 19.52
CA SER A 377 -23.14 -26.73 20.39
C SER A 377 -23.10 -25.45 21.24
N CYS A 378 -24.26 -24.94 21.57
CA CYS A 378 -24.38 -23.71 22.34
C CYS A 378 -25.54 -23.74 23.34
N SER A 379 -25.45 -22.84 24.31
CA SER A 379 -26.51 -22.49 25.26
C SER A 379 -26.86 -21.02 25.09
N ALA A 380 -28.15 -20.69 25.10
CA ALA A 380 -28.66 -19.35 24.93
C ALA A 380 -29.82 -19.05 25.87
N ALA A 381 -30.10 -17.77 26.10
CA ALA A 381 -31.28 -17.36 26.87
C ALA A 381 -32.55 -17.60 26.06
N LEU A 382 -33.63 -18.04 26.75
CA LEU A 382 -34.96 -18.08 26.12
C LEU A 382 -35.53 -16.66 26.01
N LYS A 383 -36.37 -16.44 25.01
CA LYS A 383 -37.14 -15.20 24.88
C LYS A 383 -38.02 -14.97 26.12
N PRO A 384 -38.27 -13.72 26.53
CA PRO A 384 -39.08 -13.40 27.68
C PRO A 384 -40.45 -14.08 27.63
N GLY A 385 -40.81 -14.77 28.72
CA GLY A 385 -42.09 -15.47 28.87
C GLY A 385 -42.10 -16.92 28.38
N LEU A 386 -40.99 -17.43 27.82
CA LEU A 386 -40.85 -18.83 27.48
C LEU A 386 -40.14 -19.57 28.64
N THR A 387 -40.65 -20.74 28.97
CA THR A 387 -39.99 -21.70 29.87
C THR A 387 -39.86 -23.02 29.15
N ARG A 388 -38.72 -23.70 29.29
CA ARG A 388 -38.60 -25.06 28.76
C ARG A 388 -39.60 -25.96 29.45
N PRO A 389 -40.33 -26.84 28.72
CA PRO A 389 -41.01 -27.96 29.35
C PRO A 389 -39.99 -28.71 30.18
N GLN A 390 -40.26 -28.95 31.46
CA GLN A 390 -39.48 -29.93 32.21
C GLN A 390 -39.63 -31.25 31.43
N GLU A 391 -38.56 -31.78 30.89
CA GLU A 391 -38.51 -33.18 30.45
C GLU A 391 -38.79 -33.95 31.75
N ASP A 392 -39.95 -34.59 31.82
CA ASP A 392 -40.25 -35.57 32.84
C ASP A 392 -39.21 -36.70 32.65
N GLY A 393 -38.09 -36.51 33.32
CA GLY A 393 -37.03 -37.48 33.32
C GLY A 393 -37.51 -38.68 34.13
N ASP A 394 -37.97 -39.69 33.43
CA ASP A 394 -37.82 -41.07 33.92
C ASP A 394 -36.31 -41.41 33.90
N GLU A 395 -35.53 -40.68 34.69
CA GLU A 395 -34.24 -41.15 35.16
C GLU A 395 -34.53 -42.25 36.13
N LEU A 396 -34.55 -43.49 35.67
CA LEU A 396 -34.48 -44.65 36.51
C LEU A 396 -33.23 -44.49 37.39
N ASP A 397 -33.49 -43.98 38.62
CA ASP A 397 -32.45 -43.85 39.63
C ASP A 397 -31.95 -45.27 39.97
N ILE A 398 -30.74 -45.57 39.50
CA ILE A 398 -30.06 -46.85 39.76
C ILE A 398 -30.00 -47.12 41.25
N ARG A 399 -30.23 -46.12 42.12
CA ARG A 399 -30.30 -46.24 43.58
C ARG A 399 -31.59 -46.91 44.10
N ASP A 400 -32.72 -46.77 43.38
CA ASP A 400 -33.95 -47.48 43.68
C ASP A 400 -33.83 -49.00 43.50
N LEU A 401 -32.85 -49.43 42.73
CA LEU A 401 -32.50 -50.85 42.57
C LEU A 401 -31.57 -51.38 43.67
N MET A 402 -30.98 -50.53 44.51
CA MET A 402 -29.98 -50.91 45.51
C MET A 402 -30.49 -50.80 46.97
N GLY A 403 -31.71 -50.31 47.21
CA GLY A 403 -32.36 -50.34 48.51
C GLY A 403 -31.70 -49.53 49.63
N GLU A 404 -31.06 -48.42 49.31
CA GLU A 404 -30.45 -47.50 50.29
C GLU A 404 -31.42 -46.36 50.68
N GLU A 405 -31.59 -46.15 51.99
CA GLU A 405 -32.44 -45.06 52.54
C GLU A 405 -31.92 -43.65 52.13
N PRO A 406 -32.81 -42.68 51.86
CA PRO A 406 -32.44 -41.37 51.38
C PRO A 406 -31.71 -40.57 52.45
N THR A 407 -30.48 -40.17 52.17
CA THR A 407 -29.73 -39.16 52.89
C THR A 407 -30.36 -37.77 52.57
N PRO A 408 -30.64 -36.89 53.54
CA PRO A 408 -31.24 -35.59 53.24
C PRO A 408 -30.32 -34.74 52.35
N ALA A 409 -30.89 -34.19 51.28
CA ALA A 409 -30.21 -33.32 50.32
C ALA A 409 -29.59 -32.11 51.04
N PRO A 410 -28.38 -31.65 50.62
CA PRO A 410 -27.82 -30.41 51.16
C PRO A 410 -28.70 -29.25 50.72
N THR A 411 -29.26 -28.58 51.70
CA THR A 411 -29.99 -27.32 51.51
C THR A 411 -29.05 -26.23 50.97
N GLY A 412 -29.42 -25.63 49.83
CA GLY A 412 -28.99 -24.32 49.48
C GLY A 412 -28.03 -24.17 48.30
N THR A 413 -28.52 -24.44 47.10
CA THR A 413 -28.09 -23.66 45.97
C THR A 413 -28.97 -22.37 46.02
N PRO A 414 -28.40 -21.17 46.04
CA PRO A 414 -29.24 -19.96 46.03
C PRO A 414 -30.00 -19.92 44.70
N GLU A 415 -31.33 -19.77 44.79
CA GLU A 415 -32.13 -19.41 43.61
C GLU A 415 -31.53 -18.15 42.98
N PRO A 416 -31.32 -18.15 41.63
CA PRO A 416 -30.87 -16.94 40.96
C PRO A 416 -31.86 -15.80 41.22
N ALA A 417 -31.36 -14.60 41.47
CA ALA A 417 -32.16 -13.43 41.70
C ALA A 417 -33.15 -13.23 40.54
N ALA A 418 -34.42 -12.99 40.87
CA ALA A 418 -35.48 -12.80 39.90
C ALA A 418 -35.10 -11.69 38.89
N GLY A 419 -34.72 -12.09 37.64
CA GLY A 419 -34.36 -11.17 36.56
C GLY A 419 -33.18 -11.62 35.69
N GLU A 420 -32.33 -12.56 36.12
CA GLU A 420 -31.25 -13.04 35.27
C GLU A 420 -31.71 -14.27 34.46
N SER A 421 -31.79 -14.14 33.13
CA SER A 421 -32.05 -15.24 32.25
C SER A 421 -30.79 -16.15 32.20
N VAL A 422 -30.90 -17.37 32.72
CA VAL A 422 -29.82 -18.36 32.67
C VAL A 422 -29.81 -18.99 31.27
N PRO A 423 -28.66 -19.08 30.58
CA PRO A 423 -28.61 -19.74 29.28
C PRO A 423 -28.88 -21.23 29.45
N VAL A 424 -29.75 -21.78 28.61
CA VAL A 424 -30.08 -23.21 28.54
C VAL A 424 -29.54 -23.80 27.24
N PHE A 425 -29.26 -25.10 27.23
CA PHE A 425 -28.77 -25.79 26.03
C PHE A 425 -29.75 -25.60 24.88
N ALA A 426 -29.26 -25.00 23.78
CA ALA A 426 -30.07 -24.65 22.61
C ALA A 426 -29.99 -25.70 21.51
N GLY A 427 -28.84 -26.37 21.36
CA GLY A 427 -28.67 -27.41 20.33
C GLY A 427 -27.26 -27.47 19.78
N SER A 428 -27.17 -28.19 18.68
CA SER A 428 -25.94 -28.35 17.88
C SER A 428 -26.21 -27.86 16.48
N PHE A 429 -25.30 -27.02 15.94
CA PHE A 429 -25.51 -26.31 14.70
C PHE A 429 -24.26 -26.37 13.82
N ASP A 430 -24.49 -26.35 12.50
CA ASP A 430 -23.48 -26.21 11.47
C ASP A 430 -23.70 -24.87 10.77
N VAL A 431 -22.81 -23.92 10.99
CA VAL A 431 -22.95 -22.59 10.40
C VAL A 431 -21.82 -22.27 9.44
N THR A 432 -22.12 -21.44 8.45
CA THR A 432 -21.14 -20.96 7.47
C THR A 432 -20.98 -19.46 7.61
N LEU A 433 -19.78 -19.00 7.90
CA LEU A 433 -19.44 -17.60 8.11
C LEU A 433 -18.63 -17.05 6.93
N GLU A 434 -18.82 -15.77 6.63
CA GLU A 434 -17.95 -15.04 5.69
C GLU A 434 -16.57 -14.84 6.30
N LEU A 435 -15.54 -15.40 5.62
CA LEU A 435 -14.17 -15.26 6.09
C LEU A 435 -13.70 -13.80 6.03
N PHE A 436 -14.01 -13.11 4.91
CA PHE A 436 -13.61 -11.73 4.64
C PHE A 436 -14.79 -10.75 4.64
N PRO A 437 -14.70 -9.61 5.30
CA PRO A 437 -13.75 -9.28 6.37
C PRO A 437 -14.16 -9.83 7.73
N GLY A 438 -15.32 -10.50 7.83
CA GLY A 438 -16.02 -10.86 9.06
C GLY A 438 -15.14 -11.60 10.07
N VAL A 439 -14.84 -12.88 9.78
CA VAL A 439 -14.07 -13.76 10.67
C VAL A 439 -12.65 -13.21 10.91
N LEU A 440 -11.97 -12.72 9.84
CA LEU A 440 -10.61 -12.21 9.99
C LEU A 440 -10.54 -11.02 10.96
N ASN A 441 -11.48 -10.09 10.90
CA ASN A 441 -11.54 -8.97 11.83
C ASN A 441 -11.93 -9.41 13.25
N ALA A 442 -12.92 -10.29 13.37
CA ALA A 442 -13.38 -10.78 14.66
C ALA A 442 -12.30 -11.53 15.44
N LEU A 443 -11.37 -12.18 14.74
CA LEU A 443 -10.25 -12.95 15.29
C LEU A 443 -8.90 -12.24 15.20
N ALA A 444 -8.85 -10.97 14.75
CA ALA A 444 -7.64 -10.19 14.53
C ALA A 444 -6.62 -10.87 13.58
N LEU A 445 -7.12 -11.59 12.58
CA LEU A 445 -6.34 -12.35 11.60
C LEU A 445 -6.03 -11.56 10.32
N SER A 446 -6.68 -10.42 10.06
CA SER A 446 -6.40 -9.59 8.88
C SER A 446 -4.99 -9.00 8.95
N ILE A 447 -4.17 -9.22 7.92
CA ILE A 447 -2.77 -8.78 7.86
C ILE A 447 -2.67 -7.39 7.21
N SER A 448 -3.24 -7.24 6.01
CA SER A 448 -3.11 -6.02 5.20
C SER A 448 -4.45 -5.32 4.93
N GLY A 449 -5.57 -5.95 5.28
CA GLY A 449 -6.91 -5.48 4.89
C GLY A 449 -7.25 -5.71 3.42
N ALA A 450 -6.41 -6.42 2.68
CA ALA A 450 -6.63 -6.72 1.27
C ALA A 450 -7.65 -7.86 1.04
N ASN A 451 -8.05 -8.57 2.10
CA ASN A 451 -8.97 -9.70 2.05
C ASN A 451 -8.51 -10.81 1.08
N ASN A 452 -7.24 -11.10 1.09
CA ASN A 452 -6.60 -12.09 0.22
C ASN A 452 -5.63 -13.02 0.97
N GLU A 453 -5.74 -13.07 2.28
CA GLU A 453 -4.96 -13.96 3.12
C GLU A 453 -5.31 -15.42 2.86
N ILE A 454 -4.31 -16.30 2.90
CA ILE A 454 -4.51 -17.74 2.93
C ILE A 454 -4.68 -18.16 4.39
N VAL A 455 -5.83 -18.74 4.71
CA VAL A 455 -6.14 -19.20 6.06
C VAL A 455 -6.06 -20.73 6.12
N THR A 456 -5.32 -21.23 7.09
CA THR A 456 -5.23 -22.67 7.40
C THR A 456 -5.70 -22.93 8.81
N ILE A 457 -6.23 -24.12 9.05
CA ILE A 457 -6.68 -24.55 10.38
C ILE A 457 -5.93 -25.81 10.76
N THR A 458 -5.39 -25.81 11.97
CA THR A 458 -4.87 -27.00 12.62
C THR A 458 -5.65 -27.27 13.89
N GLU A 459 -5.82 -28.55 14.24
CA GLU A 459 -6.58 -29.00 15.39
C GLU A 459 -5.67 -29.81 16.31
N ASP A 460 -5.82 -29.57 17.61
CA ASP A 460 -5.30 -30.46 18.66
C ASP A 460 -6.44 -30.91 19.59
N ASP A 461 -6.11 -31.64 20.66
CA ASP A 461 -7.11 -32.16 21.59
C ASP A 461 -7.96 -31.08 22.24
N SER A 462 -7.47 -29.87 22.39
CA SER A 462 -8.06 -28.78 23.17
C SER A 462 -8.54 -27.60 22.35
N ALA A 463 -8.04 -27.40 21.15
CA ALA A 463 -8.25 -26.16 20.41
C ALA A 463 -8.14 -26.32 18.88
N PHE A 464 -8.72 -25.35 18.17
CA PHE A 464 -8.47 -25.06 16.77
C PHE A 464 -7.55 -23.84 16.67
N THR A 465 -6.47 -23.94 15.90
CA THR A 465 -5.58 -22.81 15.60
C THR A 465 -5.77 -22.38 14.14
N LEU A 466 -6.33 -21.19 13.95
CA LEU A 466 -6.42 -20.56 12.65
C LEU A 466 -5.16 -19.77 12.41
N THR A 467 -4.51 -20.00 11.28
CA THR A 467 -3.32 -19.24 10.86
C THR A 467 -3.62 -18.52 9.55
N SER A 468 -3.47 -17.21 9.56
CA SER A 468 -3.58 -16.34 8.39
C SER A 468 -2.19 -15.94 7.92
N ALA A 469 -1.93 -16.05 6.62
CA ALA A 469 -0.67 -15.74 5.96
C ALA A 469 -0.94 -14.97 4.66
N ARG A 470 0.06 -14.41 4.05
CA ARG A 470 0.14 -13.55 2.86
C ARG A 470 0.13 -12.06 3.24
N TYR A 471 1.24 -11.41 2.94
CA TYR A 471 1.40 -9.96 3.05
C TYR A 471 1.77 -9.38 1.68
N GLY A 472 0.77 -8.80 0.99
CA GLY A 472 0.86 -8.32 -0.38
C GLY A 472 -0.08 -9.06 -1.33
N HIS A 473 0.14 -8.91 -2.63
CA HIS A 473 -0.73 -9.48 -3.67
C HIS A 473 -0.47 -10.97 -3.98
N GLY A 474 0.67 -11.51 -3.57
CA GLY A 474 1.04 -12.92 -3.80
C GLY A 474 1.51 -13.27 -5.22
N VAL A 475 1.53 -12.33 -6.16
CA VAL A 475 1.90 -12.57 -7.56
C VAL A 475 3.40 -12.48 -7.75
N GLY A 476 4.00 -13.44 -8.48
CA GLY A 476 5.41 -13.47 -8.81
C GLY A 476 6.31 -13.77 -7.62
N LEU A 477 7.47 -13.10 -7.51
CA LEU A 477 8.47 -13.40 -6.49
C LEU A 477 7.99 -13.03 -5.09
N SER A 478 7.97 -14.02 -4.17
CA SER A 478 7.89 -13.76 -2.74
C SER A 478 9.27 -13.42 -2.18
N GLN A 479 9.40 -12.26 -1.55
CA GLN A 479 10.65 -11.83 -0.92
C GLN A 479 11.05 -12.77 0.22
N ARG A 480 10.08 -13.22 1.05
CA ARG A 480 10.31 -14.19 2.13
C ARG A 480 10.60 -15.59 1.61
N GLY A 481 9.89 -16.02 0.54
CA GLY A 481 10.19 -17.28 -0.11
C GLY A 481 11.57 -17.30 -0.76
N ALA A 482 11.97 -16.22 -1.46
CA ALA A 482 13.30 -16.09 -2.06
C ALA A 482 14.41 -16.08 -0.99
N GLU A 483 14.21 -15.36 0.12
CA GLU A 483 15.12 -15.37 1.27
C GLU A 483 15.36 -16.80 1.76
N TYR A 484 14.30 -17.55 1.99
CA TYR A 484 14.40 -18.87 2.59
C TYR A 484 14.94 -19.91 1.61
N GLN A 485 14.62 -19.82 0.31
CA GLN A 485 15.25 -20.62 -0.74
C GLN A 485 16.78 -20.45 -0.75
N ALA A 486 17.25 -19.21 -0.71
CA ALA A 486 18.68 -18.93 -0.67
C ALA A 486 19.33 -19.35 0.65
N LYS A 487 18.67 -19.15 1.79
CA LYS A 487 19.19 -19.43 3.13
C LYS A 487 19.20 -20.92 3.49
N LYS A 488 18.12 -21.63 3.19
CA LYS A 488 17.92 -23.04 3.57
C LYS A 488 18.53 -24.00 2.54
N ASP A 489 18.27 -23.77 1.26
CA ASP A 489 18.59 -24.69 0.18
C ASP A 489 19.75 -24.24 -0.69
N ASN A 490 20.39 -23.08 -0.38
CA ASN A 490 21.48 -22.45 -1.14
C ASN A 490 21.16 -22.28 -2.63
N ARG A 491 19.88 -22.01 -2.96
CA ARG A 491 19.46 -21.79 -4.34
C ARG A 491 20.08 -20.52 -4.91
N SER A 492 20.51 -20.60 -6.17
CA SER A 492 20.96 -19.46 -6.93
C SER A 492 19.79 -18.55 -7.32
N PHE A 493 20.08 -17.30 -7.68
CA PHE A 493 19.04 -16.36 -8.11
C PHE A 493 18.31 -16.84 -9.38
N GLU A 494 18.98 -17.56 -10.27
CA GLU A 494 18.37 -18.16 -11.47
C GLU A 494 17.34 -19.24 -11.09
N GLU A 495 17.67 -20.09 -10.12
CA GLU A 495 16.76 -21.13 -9.62
C GLU A 495 15.56 -20.53 -8.90
N ILE A 496 15.78 -19.46 -8.10
CA ILE A 496 14.72 -18.70 -7.44
C ILE A 496 13.78 -18.08 -8.48
N LEU A 497 14.33 -17.38 -9.48
CA LEU A 497 13.55 -16.74 -10.55
C LEU A 497 12.79 -17.78 -11.40
N SER A 498 13.40 -18.93 -11.68
CA SER A 498 12.77 -19.99 -12.44
C SER A 498 11.57 -20.60 -11.71
N PHE A 499 11.60 -20.62 -10.37
CA PHE A 499 10.47 -21.05 -9.55
C PHE A 499 9.29 -20.09 -9.65
N TYR A 500 9.53 -18.76 -9.48
CA TYR A 500 8.44 -17.79 -9.46
C TYR A 500 7.92 -17.37 -10.86
N TYR A 501 8.73 -17.57 -11.91
CA TYR A 501 8.37 -17.21 -13.28
C TYR A 501 8.67 -18.38 -14.23
N PRO A 502 7.90 -19.48 -14.11
CA PRO A 502 8.15 -20.69 -14.90
C PRO A 502 8.08 -20.39 -16.41
N GLY A 503 9.14 -20.81 -17.14
CA GLY A 503 9.26 -20.59 -18.58
C GLY A 503 9.69 -19.19 -19.01
N ALA A 504 9.85 -18.25 -18.10
CA ALA A 504 10.58 -17.01 -18.37
C ALA A 504 12.09 -17.30 -18.55
N LYS A 505 12.77 -16.44 -19.30
CA LYS A 505 14.20 -16.57 -19.59
C LYS A 505 14.93 -15.30 -19.18
N LEU A 506 16.08 -15.47 -18.57
CA LEU A 506 17.04 -14.39 -18.38
C LEU A 506 17.62 -13.97 -19.72
N LYS A 507 17.69 -12.67 -19.95
CA LYS A 507 18.24 -12.06 -21.14
C LYS A 507 19.02 -10.80 -20.74
N GLN A 508 20.12 -10.53 -21.46
CA GLN A 508 20.87 -9.30 -21.30
C GLN A 508 20.10 -8.15 -21.97
N TYR A 509 19.86 -7.08 -21.23
CA TYR A 509 19.40 -5.79 -21.71
C TYR A 509 20.62 -4.89 -21.91
N SER A 510 20.73 -4.22 -23.05
CA SER A 510 21.93 -3.48 -23.47
C SER A 510 21.73 -1.96 -23.60
N GLY A 511 20.74 -1.40 -22.90
CA GLY A 511 20.56 0.07 -22.89
C GLY A 511 21.78 0.78 -22.27
N GLU A 512 22.24 1.86 -22.90
CA GLU A 512 23.32 2.70 -22.39
C GLU A 512 22.80 4.06 -21.97
N SER A 513 23.29 4.58 -20.82
CA SER A 513 23.03 5.97 -20.38
C SER A 513 23.90 6.94 -21.17
N ALA A 514 23.34 8.11 -21.51
CA ALA A 514 24.13 9.15 -22.14
C ALA A 514 25.23 9.65 -21.17
N PRO A 515 26.46 9.92 -21.65
CA PRO A 515 27.51 10.49 -20.84
C PRO A 515 27.09 11.88 -20.32
N LEU A 516 27.52 12.20 -19.08
CA LEU A 516 27.24 13.52 -18.51
C LEU A 516 27.95 14.62 -19.28
N PRO A 517 27.30 15.76 -19.55
CA PRO A 517 27.92 16.89 -20.21
C PRO A 517 29.03 17.51 -19.34
N THR A 518 30.11 17.92 -19.97
CA THR A 518 31.17 18.71 -19.31
C THR A 518 30.66 20.14 -19.11
N PRO A 519 30.94 20.81 -17.97
CA PRO A 519 30.53 22.19 -17.74
C PRO A 519 31.09 23.12 -18.83
N ASP A 520 30.21 23.97 -19.39
CA ASP A 520 30.66 25.06 -20.27
C ASP A 520 31.32 26.17 -19.42
N PRO A 521 32.61 26.47 -19.61
CA PRO A 521 33.29 27.51 -18.86
C PRO A 521 32.66 28.90 -19.05
N ALA A 522 31.97 29.13 -20.18
CA ALA A 522 31.31 30.40 -20.46
C ALA A 522 30.04 30.64 -19.60
N LEU A 523 29.45 29.58 -19.05
CA LEU A 523 28.31 29.64 -18.14
C LEU A 523 28.72 29.67 -16.66
N ALA A 524 30.02 29.55 -16.36
CA ALA A 524 30.53 29.64 -15.02
C ALA A 524 30.35 31.08 -14.51
N VAL A 525 29.43 31.26 -13.57
CA VAL A 525 29.42 32.49 -12.75
C VAL A 525 30.74 32.48 -11.98
N THR A 526 31.60 33.48 -12.25
CA THR A 526 32.81 33.71 -11.43
C THR A 526 32.34 33.73 -9.97
N PRO A 527 32.79 32.84 -9.08
CA PRO A 527 32.38 32.91 -7.70
C PRO A 527 32.76 34.27 -7.18
N GLY A 528 31.80 35.10 -6.76
CA GLY A 528 32.09 36.13 -5.82
C GLY A 528 32.87 35.53 -4.65
N PRO A 529 33.64 36.28 -3.88
CA PRO A 529 34.45 35.74 -2.79
C PRO A 529 33.59 34.71 -2.04
N ALA A 530 34.14 33.52 -1.88
CA ALA A 530 33.43 32.40 -1.27
C ALA A 530 32.65 32.93 -0.08
N PRO A 531 31.33 32.79 -0.01
CA PRO A 531 30.64 33.12 1.21
C PRO A 531 31.36 32.34 2.29
N THR A 532 31.96 33.05 3.22
CA THR A 532 32.46 32.47 4.46
C THR A 532 31.43 31.46 4.85
N ALA A 533 31.81 30.19 4.98
CA ALA A 533 30.90 29.06 5.20
C ALA A 533 29.80 29.55 6.13
N THR A 534 28.65 29.83 5.56
CA THR A 534 27.49 30.19 6.36
C THR A 534 27.26 28.91 7.16
N PRO A 535 27.40 28.93 8.48
CA PRO A 535 27.14 27.76 9.25
C PRO A 535 25.79 27.25 8.77
N ARG A 536 25.70 25.95 8.49
CA ARG A 536 24.46 25.19 8.32
C ARG A 536 23.40 25.96 9.11
N PRO A 537 22.27 26.40 8.56
CA PRO A 537 21.34 27.19 9.35
C PRO A 537 21.13 26.39 10.64
N THR A 538 21.80 26.86 11.67
CA THR A 538 21.62 26.35 13.01
C THR A 538 20.23 26.90 13.28
N LEU A 539 19.28 26.02 13.23
CA LEU A 539 17.90 26.29 13.56
C LEU A 539 17.89 27.16 14.79
N MET A 540 17.50 28.41 14.60
CA MET A 540 17.46 29.52 15.54
C MET A 540 18.83 30.01 16.10
N PRO A 541 19.16 31.30 15.95
CA PRO A 541 20.06 31.93 16.88
C PRO A 541 19.44 31.76 18.27
N VAL A 542 20.18 31.15 19.19
CA VAL A 542 19.83 31.19 20.61
C VAL A 542 19.84 32.66 20.98
N THR A 543 18.70 33.33 20.91
CA THR A 543 18.54 34.66 21.48
C THR A 543 18.65 34.47 22.99
N GLU A 544 19.53 35.22 23.60
CA GLU A 544 19.80 35.16 25.05
C GLU A 544 18.53 35.50 25.89
N ASP A 545 17.47 36.02 25.27
CA ASP A 545 16.22 36.42 25.91
C ASP A 545 15.04 35.55 25.44
N LEU A 546 14.83 34.43 26.11
CA LEU A 546 13.56 33.70 26.05
C LEU A 546 12.46 34.51 26.73
N PRO A 547 11.21 34.53 26.21
CA PRO A 547 10.06 35.09 26.93
C PRO A 547 9.96 34.53 28.35
N GLU A 548 9.45 35.31 29.29
CA GLU A 548 9.26 34.87 30.68
C GLU A 548 8.41 33.60 30.72
N GLY A 549 8.94 32.50 31.30
CA GLY A 549 8.27 31.20 31.36
C GLY A 549 8.49 30.28 30.17
N ALA A 550 9.09 30.77 29.07
CA ALA A 550 9.42 29.95 27.90
C ALA A 550 10.73 29.18 28.09
N TRP A 551 10.86 28.05 27.39
CA TRP A 551 12.04 27.22 27.44
C TRP A 551 12.37 26.60 26.08
N LEU A 552 13.61 26.21 25.88
CA LEU A 552 14.08 25.61 24.63
C LEU A 552 13.89 24.08 24.68
N ALA A 553 13.30 23.54 23.63
CA ALA A 553 13.07 22.13 23.44
C ALA A 553 13.71 21.62 22.15
N GLU A 554 13.91 20.33 22.10
CA GLU A 554 14.29 19.56 20.92
C GLU A 554 13.27 18.46 20.71
N VAL A 555 12.91 18.21 19.45
CA VAL A 555 12.02 17.09 19.10
C VAL A 555 12.82 15.79 19.28
N GLU A 556 12.34 14.95 20.17
CA GLU A 556 12.85 13.61 20.47
C GLU A 556 11.70 12.62 20.50
N ASN A 557 11.90 11.37 20.85
CA ASN A 557 10.87 10.33 20.99
C ASN A 557 10.02 10.11 19.73
N ILE A 558 10.59 10.38 18.55
CA ILE A 558 10.06 9.95 17.25
C ILE A 558 11.16 9.17 16.51
N ASP A 559 10.74 8.26 15.64
CA ASP A 559 11.70 7.54 14.80
C ASP A 559 12.38 8.51 13.82
N ASP A 560 13.62 8.21 13.42
CA ASP A 560 14.42 9.07 12.54
C ASP A 560 13.75 9.38 11.20
N ASP A 561 12.86 8.48 10.74
CA ASP A 561 12.07 8.60 9.51
C ASP A 561 10.67 9.22 9.74
N SER A 562 10.33 9.57 10.97
CA SER A 562 9.02 10.12 11.35
C SER A 562 9.04 11.64 11.48
N SER A 563 7.86 12.25 11.52
CA SER A 563 7.70 13.69 11.76
C SER A 563 6.61 13.94 12.80
N LEU A 564 6.84 14.94 13.66
CA LEU A 564 5.87 15.47 14.60
C LEU A 564 5.07 16.59 13.91
N ASN A 565 3.75 16.52 13.93
CA ASN A 565 2.91 17.55 13.34
C ASN A 565 2.74 18.74 14.29
N LEU A 566 3.12 19.94 13.83
CA LEU A 566 2.76 21.21 14.44
C LEU A 566 1.36 21.60 13.97
N ARG A 567 0.44 21.80 14.89
CA ARG A 567 -0.98 22.01 14.57
C ARG A 567 -1.49 23.38 15.00
N ALA A 568 -2.53 23.86 14.33
CA ALA A 568 -3.15 25.16 14.62
C ALA A 568 -3.82 25.20 16.00
N GLU A 569 -4.33 24.06 16.48
CA GLU A 569 -5.03 23.90 17.74
C GLU A 569 -4.52 22.64 18.47
N PRO A 570 -4.69 22.53 19.82
CA PRO A 570 -4.25 21.38 20.60
C PRO A 570 -5.19 20.18 20.40
N SER A 571 -5.25 19.64 19.20
CA SER A 571 -6.11 18.52 18.81
C SER A 571 -5.48 17.69 17.69
N PRO A 572 -5.59 16.35 17.73
CA PRO A 572 -5.11 15.50 16.65
C PRO A 572 -5.89 15.68 15.33
N ALA A 573 -7.06 16.29 15.36
CA ALA A 573 -7.88 16.60 14.19
C ALA A 573 -7.63 17.99 13.61
N ALA A 574 -6.85 18.87 14.30
CA ALA A 574 -6.58 20.24 13.86
C ALA A 574 -5.70 20.27 12.61
N GLU A 575 -5.77 21.37 11.88
CA GLU A 575 -4.94 21.65 10.70
C GLU A 575 -3.45 21.51 11.04
N ILE A 576 -2.69 20.87 10.16
CA ILE A 576 -1.24 20.73 10.28
C ILE A 576 -0.59 21.96 9.65
N LEU A 577 0.03 22.80 10.48
CA LEU A 577 0.73 24.00 10.02
C LEU A 577 2.12 23.68 9.48
N MET A 578 2.81 22.72 10.10
CA MET A 578 4.18 22.34 9.77
C MET A 578 4.48 20.92 10.26
N ARG A 579 5.48 20.28 9.69
CA ARG A 579 6.07 19.03 10.21
C ARG A 579 7.42 19.32 10.83
N LEU A 580 7.64 18.83 12.04
CA LEU A 580 8.87 18.94 12.80
C LEU A 580 9.58 17.59 12.79
N PHE A 581 10.89 17.60 12.76
CA PHE A 581 11.71 16.39 12.66
C PHE A 581 12.57 16.23 13.91
N ARG A 582 13.04 15.01 14.14
CA ARG A 582 13.93 14.69 15.24
C ARG A 582 15.13 15.65 15.27
N HIS A 583 15.54 16.05 16.46
CA HIS A 583 16.59 17.03 16.74
C HIS A 583 16.28 18.48 16.27
N GLN A 584 15.07 18.75 15.80
CA GLN A 584 14.66 20.12 15.52
C GLN A 584 14.38 20.87 16.82
N LYS A 585 15.01 22.07 16.95
CA LYS A 585 14.86 22.93 18.12
C LYS A 585 13.68 23.87 17.95
N LEU A 586 12.99 24.13 19.06
CA LEU A 586 11.84 25.01 19.11
C LEU A 586 11.71 25.65 20.51
N ILE A 587 10.97 26.74 20.60
CA ILE A 587 10.70 27.41 21.87
C ILE A 587 9.31 26.97 22.34
N VAL A 588 9.21 26.43 23.55
CA VAL A 588 7.93 26.22 24.23
C VAL A 588 7.56 27.54 24.88
N LEU A 589 6.40 28.11 24.48
CA LEU A 589 6.01 29.47 24.87
C LEU A 589 5.34 29.53 26.25
N GLU A 590 4.61 28.48 26.61
CA GLU A 590 3.86 28.42 27.87
C GLU A 590 3.91 27.00 28.43
N ASN A 591 4.01 26.89 29.75
CA ASN A 591 3.89 25.61 30.47
C ASN A 591 2.40 25.17 30.66
N ALA A 592 1.45 25.89 30.07
CA ALA A 592 0.04 25.52 30.08
C ALA A 592 -0.20 24.34 29.14
N GLU A 593 -0.20 23.16 29.71
CA GLU A 593 -0.52 21.92 29.02
C GLU A 593 -2.04 21.78 28.90
N VAL A 594 -2.55 21.61 27.68
CA VAL A 594 -3.95 21.26 27.43
C VAL A 594 -3.95 19.84 26.88
N ASP A 595 -4.40 18.89 27.67
CA ASP A 595 -4.47 17.46 27.30
C ASP A 595 -3.17 16.89 26.68
N GLY A 596 -2.01 17.25 27.24
CA GLY A 596 -0.69 16.83 26.77
C GLY A 596 -0.12 17.67 25.62
N TRP A 597 -0.79 18.73 25.19
CA TRP A 597 -0.31 19.65 24.15
C TRP A 597 0.29 20.91 24.75
N VAL A 598 1.36 21.39 24.11
CA VAL A 598 2.02 22.66 24.48
C VAL A 598 2.13 23.56 23.24
N LYS A 599 2.00 24.87 23.49
CA LYS A 599 2.19 25.88 22.45
C LYS A 599 3.68 26.11 22.23
N VAL A 600 4.08 26.02 20.98
CA VAL A 600 5.48 26.16 20.58
C VAL A 600 5.63 27.19 19.47
N LYS A 601 6.81 27.76 19.39
CA LYS A 601 7.25 28.65 18.33
C LYS A 601 8.44 28.08 17.61
N THR A 602 8.35 28.08 16.30
CA THR A 602 9.45 27.82 15.38
C THR A 602 9.89 29.15 14.74
N ASP A 603 10.93 29.12 13.95
CA ASP A 603 11.36 30.26 13.12
C ASP A 603 10.35 30.68 12.06
N ALA A 604 9.40 29.80 11.69
CA ALA A 604 8.42 30.04 10.65
C ALA A 604 7.01 30.36 11.18
N THR A 605 6.57 29.72 12.26
CA THR A 605 5.20 29.84 12.77
C THR A 605 5.06 29.37 14.22
N GLU A 606 3.91 29.67 14.83
CA GLU A 606 3.49 29.16 16.15
C GLU A 606 2.38 28.15 15.98
N GLY A 607 2.30 27.18 16.88
CA GLY A 607 1.27 26.14 16.90
C GLY A 607 1.40 25.23 18.12
N TYR A 608 0.77 24.06 18.05
CA TYR A 608 0.70 23.11 19.16
C TYR A 608 1.33 21.78 18.77
N VAL A 609 2.08 21.19 19.71
CA VAL A 609 2.63 19.84 19.63
C VAL A 609 2.40 19.09 20.93
N MET A 610 2.43 17.77 20.88
CA MET A 610 2.38 16.96 22.10
C MET A 610 3.69 17.04 22.86
N LEU A 611 3.64 17.37 24.13
CA LEU A 611 4.80 17.51 25.03
C LEU A 611 5.64 16.22 25.12
N SER A 612 5.01 15.06 25.01
CA SER A 612 5.68 13.75 25.08
C SER A 612 6.76 13.52 24.02
N PHE A 613 6.72 14.30 22.93
CA PHE A 613 7.72 14.25 21.85
C PHE A 613 8.83 15.28 22.00
N LEU A 614 8.84 16.05 23.07
CA LEU A 614 9.82 17.10 23.29
C LEU A 614 10.76 16.75 24.45
N GLN A 615 12.04 17.02 24.23
CA GLN A 615 13.05 17.00 25.28
C GLN A 615 13.49 18.43 25.59
N ARG A 616 13.45 18.83 26.87
CA ARG A 616 13.94 20.14 27.30
C ARG A 616 15.47 20.17 27.22
N ILE A 617 16.03 21.19 26.55
CA ILE A 617 17.48 21.37 26.39
C ILE A 617 18.01 22.59 27.12
N LYS A 618 17.18 23.56 27.51
CA LYS A 618 17.54 24.69 28.37
C LYS A 618 16.30 25.33 29.01
#